data_214d73cdf4a51013f13b6cc9f4fd2e50
#
_entry.id   214d73cdf4a51013f13b6cc9f4fd2e50
#
_cell.length_a   1.000
_cell.length_b   1.000
_cell.length_c   1.000
_cell.angle_alpha   90.00
_cell.angle_beta   90.00
_cell.angle_gamma   90.00
#
_symmetry.space_group_name_H-M   'P 1'
#
loop_
_entity.id
_entity.type
_entity.pdbx_description
1 polymer ?
#
loop_
_entity_poly.entity_id
_entity_poly.type
_entity_poly.pdbx_seq_one_letter_code
_entity_poly.pdbx_strand_id
1 'polypeptide(L)'
;MFRLETLSKLEMFCLPLVNEKMRKSLKVDSICFSSIHYTQKLNFSLIQIFSVFFIMVLSGTVFAQSGEDQIKIVMPTDARVVRLDVKIGQWVYAGNNLAVLKDSKGSKFKLRAGVSGRIASFKLQVHKQYAEGEIIGVLRTAPVIIEKLDSGASVDTLPSFEQMLQNLFNSTGTSNLIHGHRLDWTAGLGRIIMIGVGFTLLYLGISRKFEPLLLVPIGFGAVLSNIPLAGLSEPGGILYYIYEVGISTGIFPLLIFMGVGAMTDFGPMLANPKTALLGGAAQFGIFGTLLGALALNAIPGIDFSLRDAASIGIIGGADGPTAIFLASQLSPRLLGAIAIAAYSYMALVPIIQPPIMKLLTSQKEREIEMNQLRYVSTREKILFPLVTLTLCALLLPSAAPLIGMFMFGNLAKECGVINRLSDTIQNALINIVTIFLGLSVGSRLAAGEFLNIETLGILILGVIAFSVGTATGVLMAKLMNNLSSVAINPLIGAAGVSAVPMAARVVNQVGLKANSQNHLLMHAMGPNVSGVIGSAVAAGVLLAML
;
A
#
# COMPACT_ATOMS: atom_id res chain seq x y z
N MET A 1 -19.20 16.15 -17.79
CA MET A 1 -19.73 15.17 -18.71
C MET A 1 -20.30 15.80 -19.97
N PHE A 2 -21.05 16.90 -19.90
CA PHE A 2 -21.63 17.59 -21.06
C PHE A 2 -20.63 18.25 -22.06
N ARG A 3 -19.38 18.47 -21.68
CA ARG A 3 -18.39 19.17 -22.52
C ARG A 3 -17.50 18.23 -23.38
N LEU A 4 -17.53 16.93 -23.13
CA LEU A 4 -16.74 15.94 -23.88
C LEU A 4 -17.54 15.32 -25.04
N GLU A 5 -18.87 15.22 -24.93
CA GLU A 5 -19.72 14.73 -26.02
C GLU A 5 -19.87 15.74 -27.16
N THR A 6 -19.77 17.04 -26.88
CA THR A 6 -19.82 18.09 -27.91
C THR A 6 -18.53 18.17 -28.72
N LEU A 7 -17.37 17.84 -28.16
CA LEU A 7 -16.10 17.82 -28.91
C LEU A 7 -15.98 16.60 -29.83
N SER A 8 -16.47 15.42 -29.42
CA SER A 8 -16.44 14.22 -30.27
C SER A 8 -17.39 14.31 -31.48
N LYS A 9 -18.48 15.06 -31.37
CA LYS A 9 -19.41 15.30 -32.48
C LYS A 9 -18.93 16.37 -33.47
N LEU A 10 -18.12 17.32 -33.02
CA LEU A 10 -17.48 18.34 -33.87
C LEU A 10 -16.33 17.76 -34.69
N GLU A 11 -15.57 16.82 -34.19
CA GLU A 11 -14.51 16.16 -34.96
C GLU A 11 -15.02 15.26 -36.05
N MET A 12 -16.19 14.66 -35.89
CA MET A 12 -16.80 13.79 -36.91
C MET A 12 -17.43 14.57 -38.08
N PHE A 13 -17.76 15.85 -37.90
CA PHE A 13 -18.39 16.68 -38.95
C PHE A 13 -17.43 17.55 -39.77
N CYS A 14 -16.19 17.77 -39.30
CA CYS A 14 -15.25 18.67 -39.96
C CYS A 14 -14.24 17.99 -40.88
N LEU A 15 -14.17 16.68 -40.95
CA LEU A 15 -13.14 15.95 -41.70
C LEU A 15 -13.34 15.82 -43.23
N PRO A 16 -14.53 16.07 -43.86
CA PRO A 16 -14.62 15.95 -45.32
C PRO A 16 -14.39 17.23 -46.14
N LEU A 17 -14.12 18.39 -45.48
CA LEU A 17 -14.10 19.69 -46.20
C LEU A 17 -12.75 20.40 -46.24
N VAL A 18 -11.67 19.79 -45.82
CA VAL A 18 -10.34 20.45 -45.87
C VAL A 18 -9.56 19.93 -47.06
N ASN A 19 -9.47 20.78 -48.07
CA ASN A 19 -8.73 20.58 -49.30
C ASN A 19 -7.21 20.46 -49.03
N GLU A 20 -6.54 19.60 -49.79
CA GLU A 20 -5.11 19.22 -49.63
C GLU A 20 -4.13 20.41 -49.64
N LYS A 21 -4.53 21.57 -50.17
CA LYS A 21 -3.76 22.82 -50.15
C LYS A 21 -3.67 23.51 -48.75
N MET A 22 -4.62 23.23 -47.85
CA MET A 22 -4.61 23.77 -46.49
C MET A 22 -3.73 22.97 -45.51
N ARG A 23 -3.44 21.71 -45.80
CA ARG A 23 -2.56 20.87 -45.00
C ARG A 23 -1.10 21.35 -44.97
N LYS A 24 -0.66 22.07 -45.98
CA LYS A 24 0.72 22.60 -46.05
C LYS A 24 0.95 23.92 -45.32
N SER A 25 -0.09 24.61 -44.87
CA SER A 25 0.04 25.90 -44.17
C SER A 25 -0.08 25.82 -42.66
N LEU A 26 -0.59 24.73 -42.12
CA LEU A 26 -0.68 24.50 -40.68
C LEU A 26 0.44 23.54 -40.27
N LYS A 27 1.39 24.04 -39.45
CA LYS A 27 2.47 23.26 -38.84
C LYS A 27 1.95 22.16 -37.91
N VAL A 28 1.29 21.13 -38.45
CA VAL A 28 0.75 19.99 -37.67
C VAL A 28 1.87 18.99 -37.34
N ASP A 29 2.96 18.97 -38.12
CA ASP A 29 4.08 18.03 -37.89
C ASP A 29 4.96 18.37 -36.68
N SER A 30 4.91 19.63 -36.21
CA SER A 30 5.72 20.04 -35.06
C SER A 30 5.12 19.62 -33.69
N ILE A 31 3.82 19.33 -33.63
CA ILE A 31 3.15 18.94 -32.35
C ILE A 31 3.34 17.44 -32.07
N CYS A 32 3.35 16.59 -33.10
CA CYS A 32 3.60 15.15 -32.92
C CYS A 32 5.08 14.84 -32.56
N PHE A 33 6.04 15.59 -33.10
CA PHE A 33 7.46 15.38 -32.79
C PHE A 33 7.84 15.89 -31.40
N SER A 34 7.19 16.95 -30.91
CA SER A 34 7.43 17.46 -29.55
C SER A 34 6.90 16.50 -28.46
N SER A 35 5.83 15.75 -28.71
CA SER A 35 5.31 14.79 -27.74
C SER A 35 6.20 13.55 -27.58
N ILE A 36 6.88 13.11 -28.65
CA ILE A 36 7.81 11.96 -28.60
C ILE A 36 9.13 12.34 -27.91
N HIS A 37 9.64 13.54 -28.14
CA HIS A 37 10.85 14.04 -27.45
C HIS A 37 10.57 14.37 -25.97
N TYR A 38 9.35 14.78 -25.64
CA TYR A 38 8.95 15.05 -24.27
C TYR A 38 8.86 13.76 -23.45
N THR A 39 8.36 12.66 -24.00
CA THR A 39 8.29 11.36 -23.31
C THR A 39 9.67 10.74 -23.06
N GLN A 40 10.66 10.94 -23.95
CA GLN A 40 12.03 10.44 -23.71
C GLN A 40 12.79 11.27 -22.66
N LYS A 41 12.67 12.60 -22.66
CA LYS A 41 13.24 13.45 -21.59
C LYS A 41 12.57 13.20 -20.24
N LEU A 42 11.30 12.80 -20.23
CA LEU A 42 10.53 12.54 -19.03
C LEU A 42 10.92 11.25 -18.30
N ASN A 43 11.27 10.19 -19.04
CA ASN A 43 11.75 8.94 -18.43
C ASN A 43 13.11 9.12 -17.72
N PHE A 44 13.97 10.00 -18.24
CA PHE A 44 15.25 10.33 -17.60
C PHE A 44 15.06 11.14 -16.30
N SER A 45 14.09 12.05 -16.29
CA SER A 45 13.75 12.88 -15.12
C SER A 45 13.16 12.06 -13.95
N LEU A 46 12.36 11.02 -14.24
CA LEU A 46 11.79 10.13 -13.21
C LEU A 46 12.85 9.28 -12.51
N ILE A 47 13.81 8.75 -13.27
CA ILE A 47 14.95 8.02 -12.70
C ILE A 47 15.81 8.94 -11.83
N GLN A 48 15.99 10.20 -12.24
CA GLN A 48 16.70 11.19 -11.44
C GLN A 48 15.96 11.57 -10.15
N ILE A 49 14.63 11.75 -10.20
CA ILE A 49 13.82 12.03 -9.00
C ILE A 49 13.85 10.85 -8.04
N PHE A 50 13.75 9.61 -8.55
CA PHE A 50 13.87 8.40 -7.72
C PHE A 50 15.29 8.21 -7.17
N SER A 51 16.33 8.55 -7.96
CA SER A 51 17.73 8.49 -7.51
C SER A 51 18.00 9.53 -6.43
N VAL A 52 17.49 10.75 -6.55
CA VAL A 52 17.61 11.80 -5.53
C VAL A 52 16.85 11.42 -4.27
N PHE A 53 15.64 10.86 -4.41
CA PHE A 53 14.87 10.33 -3.29
C PHE A 53 15.61 9.19 -2.59
N PHE A 54 16.17 8.26 -3.35
CA PHE A 54 16.93 7.13 -2.84
C PHE A 54 18.22 7.57 -2.14
N ILE A 55 18.92 8.57 -2.70
CA ILE A 55 20.13 9.16 -2.11
C ILE A 55 19.79 9.95 -0.85
N MET A 56 18.68 10.70 -0.82
CA MET A 56 18.23 11.42 0.39
C MET A 56 17.87 10.47 1.54
N VAL A 57 17.22 9.33 1.24
CA VAL A 57 16.90 8.33 2.26
C VAL A 57 18.16 7.61 2.76
N LEU A 58 19.12 7.31 1.87
CA LEU A 58 20.41 6.71 2.25
C LEU A 58 21.31 7.66 3.06
N SER A 59 21.32 8.96 2.73
CA SER A 59 22.13 9.91 3.48
C SER A 59 21.58 10.24 4.87
N GLY A 60 20.27 10.04 5.10
CA GLY A 60 19.64 10.23 6.41
C GLY A 60 19.94 9.13 7.43
N THR A 61 20.41 7.96 7.00
CA THR A 61 20.65 6.81 7.90
C THR A 61 22.01 6.82 8.60
N VAL A 62 22.91 7.78 8.28
CA VAL A 62 24.30 7.75 8.77
C VAL A 62 24.54 8.58 10.05
N PHE A 63 23.59 9.40 10.51
CA PHE A 63 23.78 10.25 11.68
C PHE A 63 22.62 10.15 12.68
N ALA A 64 22.65 9.16 13.57
CA ALA A 64 21.81 9.15 14.76
C ALA A 64 22.57 8.55 15.96
N GLN A 65 23.38 9.36 16.61
CA GLN A 65 23.76 9.20 18.01
C GLN A 65 23.54 10.54 18.69
N SER A 66 22.36 10.73 19.29
CA SER A 66 22.11 11.82 20.24
C SER A 66 21.10 11.35 21.29
N GLY A 67 21.36 11.75 22.53
CA GLY A 67 20.76 11.24 23.73
C GLY A 67 19.25 11.16 23.71
N GLU A 68 18.74 9.96 23.93
CA GLU A 68 17.34 9.66 24.12
C GLU A 68 16.99 9.86 25.60
N ASP A 69 15.95 10.64 25.86
CA ASP A 69 15.41 10.73 27.23
C ASP A 69 14.72 9.40 27.57
N GLN A 70 15.30 8.71 28.55
CA GLN A 70 14.78 7.45 29.07
C GLN A 70 13.90 7.71 30.28
N ILE A 71 12.61 7.51 30.15
CA ILE A 71 11.68 7.60 31.27
C ILE A 71 11.50 6.21 31.86
N LYS A 72 11.82 6.11 33.17
CA LYS A 72 11.67 4.88 33.93
C LYS A 72 10.21 4.63 34.27
N ILE A 73 9.70 3.44 33.95
CA ILE A 73 8.40 2.98 34.44
C ILE A 73 8.62 2.33 35.77
N VAL A 74 7.97 2.85 36.80
CA VAL A 74 8.06 2.33 38.17
C VAL A 74 6.75 1.64 38.55
N MET A 75 6.84 0.64 39.44
CA MET A 75 5.67 -0.04 39.99
C MET A 75 4.94 0.91 40.95
N PRO A 76 3.64 1.17 40.75
CA PRO A 76 2.91 2.15 41.56
C PRO A 76 2.55 1.66 42.97
N THR A 77 2.49 0.36 43.18
CA THR A 77 2.21 -0.31 44.47
C THR A 77 2.75 -1.74 44.42
N ASP A 78 2.86 -2.42 45.58
CA ASP A 78 3.17 -3.84 45.63
C ASP A 78 2.11 -4.64 44.85
N ALA A 79 2.51 -5.28 43.77
CA ALA A 79 1.56 -5.99 42.93
C ALA A 79 2.16 -7.18 42.19
N ARG A 80 1.31 -8.15 41.88
CA ARG A 80 1.60 -9.31 41.03
C ARG A 80 1.11 -9.08 39.63
N VAL A 81 1.92 -9.40 38.63
CA VAL A 81 1.53 -9.30 37.22
C VAL A 81 0.59 -10.43 36.82
N VAL A 82 -0.58 -10.07 36.32
CA VAL A 82 -1.59 -11.02 35.83
C VAL A 82 -1.45 -11.23 34.33
N ARG A 83 -1.26 -10.15 33.57
CA ARG A 83 -1.14 -10.17 32.12
C ARG A 83 -0.29 -9.00 31.65
N LEU A 84 0.49 -9.22 30.60
CA LEU A 84 1.23 -8.19 29.88
C LEU A 84 0.45 -7.85 28.60
N ASP A 85 0.25 -6.54 28.37
CA ASP A 85 -0.50 -6.04 27.21
C ASP A 85 0.44 -5.44 26.16
N VAL A 86 1.77 -5.42 26.40
CA VAL A 86 2.78 -4.80 25.53
C VAL A 86 4.03 -5.65 25.40
N LYS A 87 4.82 -5.39 24.36
CA LYS A 87 6.11 -6.05 24.06
C LYS A 87 7.25 -5.04 24.03
N ILE A 88 8.49 -5.50 24.25
CA ILE A 88 9.71 -4.68 24.06
C ILE A 88 9.78 -4.26 22.58
N GLY A 89 10.14 -2.99 22.37
CA GLY A 89 10.19 -2.38 21.04
C GLY A 89 8.84 -1.83 20.52
N GLN A 90 7.73 -2.09 21.21
CA GLN A 90 6.41 -1.57 20.85
C GLN A 90 6.30 -0.08 21.21
N TRP A 91 5.70 0.71 20.32
CA TRP A 91 5.28 2.07 20.63
C TRP A 91 4.03 2.06 21.49
N VAL A 92 3.99 2.85 22.53
CA VAL A 92 2.83 3.04 23.42
C VAL A 92 2.53 4.52 23.56
N TYR A 93 1.27 4.84 23.69
CA TYR A 93 0.79 6.20 23.91
C TYR A 93 0.44 6.42 25.37
N ALA A 94 0.49 7.67 25.83
CA ALA A 94 0.03 8.03 27.16
C ALA A 94 -1.40 7.50 27.37
N GLY A 95 -1.63 6.82 28.50
CA GLY A 95 -2.90 6.16 28.81
C GLY A 95 -3.04 4.73 28.30
N ASN A 96 -2.19 4.21 27.39
CA ASN A 96 -2.24 2.81 26.96
C ASN A 96 -1.97 1.86 28.12
N ASN A 97 -2.66 0.71 28.12
CA ASN A 97 -2.42 -0.33 29.11
C ASN A 97 -1.10 -1.04 28.83
N LEU A 98 -0.22 -1.11 29.83
CA LEU A 98 1.06 -1.82 29.75
C LEU A 98 0.92 -3.24 30.33
N ALA A 99 0.20 -3.36 31.46
CA ALA A 99 -0.03 -4.63 32.13
C ALA A 99 -1.31 -4.58 32.96
N VAL A 100 -1.84 -5.74 33.30
CA VAL A 100 -2.86 -5.92 34.31
C VAL A 100 -2.18 -6.47 35.58
N LEU A 101 -2.34 -5.77 36.67
CA LEU A 101 -1.74 -6.05 37.95
C LEU A 101 -2.80 -6.47 38.97
N LYS A 102 -2.39 -7.20 40.01
CA LYS A 102 -3.23 -7.59 41.14
C LYS A 102 -2.50 -7.20 42.42
N ASP A 103 -3.12 -6.37 43.25
CA ASP A 103 -2.56 -5.93 44.53
C ASP A 103 -2.58 -7.04 45.60
N SER A 104 -2.02 -6.78 46.75
CA SER A 104 -1.99 -7.67 47.93
C SER A 104 -3.39 -7.98 48.47
N LYS A 105 -4.39 -7.11 48.19
CA LYS A 105 -5.80 -7.26 48.60
C LYS A 105 -6.64 -8.05 47.59
N GLY A 106 -6.04 -8.42 46.43
CA GLY A 106 -6.73 -9.21 45.42
C GLY A 106 -7.41 -8.39 44.31
N SER A 107 -7.41 -7.05 44.40
CA SER A 107 -8.03 -6.16 43.43
C SER A 107 -7.19 -6.08 42.16
N LYS A 108 -7.83 -6.11 41.00
CA LYS A 108 -7.13 -5.96 39.70
C LYS A 108 -7.16 -4.51 39.23
N PHE A 109 -6.04 -3.99 38.78
CA PHE A 109 -5.93 -2.67 38.18
C PHE A 109 -5.01 -2.69 36.96
N LYS A 110 -5.06 -1.63 36.13
CA LYS A 110 -4.30 -1.51 34.91
C LYS A 110 -3.12 -0.56 35.12
N LEU A 111 -1.91 -1.03 34.84
CA LEU A 111 -0.74 -0.17 34.69
C LEU A 111 -0.83 0.51 33.33
N ARG A 112 -0.80 1.83 33.31
CA ARG A 112 -0.89 2.62 32.07
C ARG A 112 0.38 3.40 31.82
N ALA A 113 0.72 3.64 30.55
CA ALA A 113 1.80 4.52 30.16
C ALA A 113 1.47 5.97 30.56
N GLY A 114 2.36 6.61 31.30
CA GLY A 114 2.21 8.03 31.68
C GLY A 114 2.52 8.98 30.54
N VAL A 115 3.32 8.54 29.57
CA VAL A 115 3.78 9.30 28.41
C VAL A 115 3.81 8.40 27.18
N SER A 116 3.79 9.00 26.00
CA SER A 116 3.96 8.27 24.73
C SER A 116 5.44 7.99 24.48
N GLY A 117 5.76 6.79 24.01
CA GLY A 117 7.14 6.41 23.73
C GLY A 117 7.29 4.95 23.31
N ARG A 118 8.51 4.56 22.95
CA ARG A 118 8.85 3.17 22.60
C ARG A 118 9.35 2.43 23.83
N ILE A 119 8.87 1.23 24.08
CA ILE A 119 9.34 0.40 25.19
C ILE A 119 10.75 -0.08 24.90
N ALA A 120 11.74 0.50 25.58
CA ALA A 120 13.14 0.14 25.42
C ALA A 120 13.51 -1.13 26.18
N SER A 121 12.97 -1.28 27.39
CA SER A 121 13.10 -2.50 28.19
C SER A 121 11.86 -2.68 29.06
N PHE A 122 11.53 -3.95 29.33
CA PHE A 122 10.40 -4.30 30.18
C PHE A 122 10.74 -5.57 30.96
N LYS A 123 10.84 -5.45 32.29
CA LYS A 123 11.29 -6.53 33.17
C LYS A 123 10.15 -7.36 33.76
N LEU A 124 8.90 -6.97 33.49
CA LEU A 124 7.74 -7.66 34.04
C LEU A 124 7.61 -9.08 33.47
N GLN A 125 7.40 -10.04 34.38
CA GLN A 125 7.07 -11.42 34.07
C GLN A 125 5.70 -11.78 34.65
N VAL A 126 4.88 -12.47 33.90
CA VAL A 126 3.55 -12.91 34.35
C VAL A 126 3.68 -13.81 35.57
N HIS A 127 2.84 -13.58 36.55
CA HIS A 127 2.80 -14.26 37.88
C HIS A 127 3.92 -13.90 38.87
N LYS A 128 4.84 -13.02 38.53
CA LYS A 128 5.86 -12.51 39.46
C LYS A 128 5.34 -11.31 40.24
N GLN A 129 5.77 -11.16 41.48
CA GLN A 129 5.45 -10.03 42.35
C GLN A 129 6.60 -9.00 42.32
N TYR A 130 6.25 -7.72 42.35
CA TYR A 130 7.15 -6.58 42.33
C TYR A 130 6.76 -5.61 43.44
N ALA A 131 7.76 -4.96 44.01
CA ALA A 131 7.56 -3.99 45.07
C ALA A 131 7.24 -2.59 44.54
N GLU A 132 6.56 -1.78 45.35
CA GLU A 132 6.35 -0.36 45.06
C GLU A 132 7.67 0.37 44.82
N GLY A 133 7.74 1.22 43.79
CA GLY A 133 8.92 1.96 43.41
C GLY A 133 9.96 1.18 42.58
N GLU A 134 9.78 -0.13 42.38
CA GLU A 134 10.71 -0.92 41.55
C GLU A 134 10.64 -0.49 40.08
N ILE A 135 11.81 -0.32 39.43
CA ILE A 135 11.93 0.03 38.02
C ILE A 135 11.61 -1.22 37.17
N ILE A 136 10.45 -1.24 36.54
CA ILE A 136 9.92 -2.36 35.81
C ILE A 136 10.08 -2.23 34.28
N GLY A 137 10.47 -1.05 33.80
CA GLY A 137 10.71 -0.82 32.39
C GLY A 137 11.29 0.56 32.11
N VAL A 138 11.64 0.78 30.85
CA VAL A 138 12.13 2.06 30.34
C VAL A 138 11.39 2.37 29.05
N LEU A 139 10.80 3.55 28.98
CA LEU A 139 10.28 4.16 27.76
C LEU A 139 11.32 5.11 27.18
N ARG A 140 11.60 4.97 25.90
CA ARG A 140 12.31 5.98 25.13
C ARG A 140 11.26 6.91 24.54
N THR A 141 11.22 8.13 25.03
CA THR A 141 10.32 9.16 24.55
C THR A 141 11.02 9.98 23.49
N ALA A 142 10.31 10.32 22.41
CA ALA A 142 10.65 11.53 21.70
C ALA A 142 10.41 12.67 22.70
N PRO A 143 11.37 13.60 22.90
CA PRO A 143 11.20 14.64 23.89
C PRO A 143 9.97 15.49 23.54
N VAL A 144 8.93 15.33 24.32
CA VAL A 144 7.87 16.33 24.39
C VAL A 144 8.45 17.45 25.21
N ILE A 145 8.61 18.61 24.60
CA ILE A 145 8.88 19.84 25.34
C ILE A 145 7.63 20.11 26.18
N ILE A 146 7.59 19.50 27.36
CA ILE A 146 6.74 20.01 28.43
C ILE A 146 7.53 21.18 28.98
N GLU A 147 7.27 22.39 28.48
CA GLU A 147 7.56 23.57 29.27
C GLU A 147 6.98 23.31 30.66
N LYS A 148 7.86 23.21 31.67
CA LYS A 148 7.42 23.26 33.05
C LYS A 148 6.54 24.49 33.18
N LEU A 149 5.24 24.29 33.26
CA LEU A 149 4.39 25.26 33.93
C LEU A 149 4.92 25.33 35.35
N ASP A 150 5.72 26.32 35.62
CA ASP A 150 6.06 26.68 37.01
C ASP A 150 4.74 26.84 37.75
N SER A 151 4.49 25.92 38.67
CA SER A 151 3.33 25.89 39.55
C SER A 151 3.37 27.01 40.58
N GLY A 152 3.60 28.25 40.12
CA GLY A 152 3.77 29.44 40.94
C GLY A 152 3.22 30.73 40.30
N ALA A 153 2.72 30.67 39.07
CA ALA A 153 2.09 31.85 38.47
C ALA A 153 0.66 31.97 38.97
N SER A 154 0.37 32.99 39.76
CA SER A 154 -0.95 33.42 40.13
C SER A 154 -1.78 33.69 38.86
N VAL A 155 -3.01 33.18 38.84
CA VAL A 155 -3.95 33.14 37.71
C VAL A 155 -4.43 34.53 37.22
N ASP A 156 -3.91 35.64 37.77
CA ASP A 156 -4.50 36.98 37.60
C ASP A 156 -3.69 37.99 36.79
N THR A 157 -2.61 37.62 36.14
CA THR A 157 -1.90 38.54 35.25
C THR A 157 -1.97 38.05 33.82
N LEU A 158 -2.68 38.84 32.97
CA LEU A 158 -2.64 38.63 31.51
C LEU A 158 -1.19 38.61 31.04
N PRO A 159 -0.75 37.60 30.26
CA PRO A 159 0.59 37.56 29.73
C PRO A 159 0.89 38.83 28.94
N SER A 160 2.12 39.33 29.01
CA SER A 160 2.52 40.49 28.22
C SER A 160 2.31 40.24 26.74
N PHE A 161 2.11 41.27 25.94
CA PHE A 161 1.94 41.14 24.48
C PHE A 161 3.14 40.41 23.84
N GLU A 162 4.34 40.61 24.34
CA GLU A 162 5.53 39.94 23.89
C GLU A 162 5.51 38.41 24.22
N GLN A 163 5.05 38.05 25.42
CA GLN A 163 4.82 36.66 25.80
C GLN A 163 3.72 36.00 24.98
N MET A 164 2.63 36.75 24.67
CA MET A 164 1.59 36.24 23.76
C MET A 164 2.13 35.98 22.37
N LEU A 165 2.96 36.85 21.80
CA LEU A 165 3.60 36.68 20.51
C LEU A 165 4.59 35.51 20.53
N GLN A 166 5.40 35.35 21.56
CA GLN A 166 6.30 34.22 21.73
C GLN A 166 5.54 32.90 21.85
N ASN A 167 4.48 32.86 22.64
CA ASN A 167 3.62 31.68 22.77
C ASN A 167 2.93 31.34 21.43
N LEU A 168 2.46 32.36 20.71
CA LEU A 168 1.91 32.16 19.37
C LEU A 168 2.96 31.62 18.40
N PHE A 169 4.16 32.16 18.38
CA PHE A 169 5.26 31.66 17.54
C PHE A 169 5.63 30.23 17.92
N ASN A 170 5.79 29.93 19.20
CA ASN A 170 6.11 28.59 19.70
C ASN A 170 5.02 27.56 19.44
N SER A 171 3.75 27.99 19.34
CA SER A 171 2.64 27.10 18.97
C SER A 171 2.53 26.85 17.46
N THR A 172 3.36 27.51 16.63
CA THR A 172 3.36 27.27 15.19
C THR A 172 4.09 25.98 14.81
N GLY A 173 3.60 25.29 13.79
CA GLY A 173 4.29 24.12 13.22
C GLY A 173 5.71 24.44 12.73
N THR A 174 5.95 25.69 12.25
CA THR A 174 7.29 26.14 11.82
C THR A 174 8.28 26.20 12.96
N SER A 175 7.90 26.72 14.11
CA SER A 175 8.73 26.71 15.30
C SER A 175 9.11 25.29 15.72
N ASN A 176 8.14 24.36 15.69
CA ASN A 176 8.36 22.95 16.03
C ASN A 176 9.28 22.27 15.01
N LEU A 177 9.19 22.57 13.71
CA LEU A 177 10.11 22.03 12.70
C LEU A 177 11.55 22.50 12.91
N ILE A 178 11.75 23.75 13.31
CA ILE A 178 13.09 24.34 13.54
C ILE A 178 13.70 23.84 14.83
N HIS A 179 12.94 23.86 15.93
CA HIS A 179 13.45 23.47 17.26
C HIS A 179 13.44 21.95 17.45
N GLY A 180 12.47 21.22 16.88
CA GLY A 180 12.40 19.77 16.93
C GLY A 180 13.60 19.08 16.30
N HIS A 181 14.23 19.70 15.28
CA HIS A 181 15.47 19.18 14.67
C HIS A 181 16.66 19.07 15.64
N ARG A 182 16.68 19.87 16.70
CA ARG A 182 17.74 19.81 17.74
C ARG A 182 17.61 18.61 18.68
N LEU A 183 16.42 18.03 18.75
CA LEU A 183 16.08 16.96 19.69
C LEU A 183 16.06 15.59 19.00
N ASP A 184 15.43 15.53 17.83
CA ASP A 184 15.38 14.35 16.97
C ASP A 184 15.26 14.81 15.50
N TRP A 185 16.15 14.32 14.63
CA TRP A 185 16.13 14.68 13.21
C TRP A 185 14.80 14.30 12.54
N THR A 186 14.14 13.23 13.01
CA THR A 186 12.84 12.78 12.46
C THR A 186 11.71 13.76 12.83
N ALA A 187 11.77 14.42 13.98
CA ALA A 187 10.77 15.39 14.43
C ALA A 187 10.84 16.72 13.65
N GLY A 188 12.00 17.08 13.11
CA GLY A 188 12.21 18.30 12.33
C GLY A 188 12.37 18.02 10.84
N LEU A 189 13.60 17.76 10.40
CA LEU A 189 13.94 17.53 8.99
C LEU A 189 13.21 16.34 8.39
N GLY A 190 13.06 15.26 9.16
CA GLY A 190 12.33 14.08 8.72
C GLY A 190 10.88 14.39 8.32
N ARG A 191 10.17 15.23 9.09
CA ARG A 191 8.81 15.66 8.74
C ARG A 191 8.78 16.47 7.45
N ILE A 192 9.76 17.36 7.24
CA ILE A 192 9.87 18.14 5.99
C ILE A 192 10.08 17.20 4.80
N ILE A 193 10.97 16.19 4.94
CA ILE A 193 11.20 15.18 3.91
C ILE A 193 9.89 14.43 3.61
N MET A 194 9.14 14.00 4.62
CA MET A 194 7.91 13.25 4.42
C MET A 194 6.77 14.10 3.85
N ILE A 195 6.69 15.40 4.18
CA ILE A 195 5.81 16.34 3.48
C ILE A 195 6.20 16.44 1.99
N GLY A 196 7.51 16.50 1.70
CA GLY A 196 8.02 16.46 0.33
C GLY A 196 7.66 15.17 -0.41
N VAL A 197 7.72 14.01 0.29
CA VAL A 197 7.23 12.72 -0.23
C VAL A 197 5.74 12.80 -0.53
N GLY A 198 4.92 13.33 0.39
CA GLY A 198 3.49 13.54 0.18
C GLY A 198 3.21 14.39 -1.06
N PHE A 199 3.90 15.51 -1.24
CA PHE A 199 3.78 16.34 -2.45
C PHE A 199 4.24 15.61 -3.71
N THR A 200 5.26 14.76 -3.62
CA THR A 200 5.70 13.94 -4.75
C THR A 200 4.62 12.94 -5.17
N LEU A 201 3.98 12.26 -4.21
CA LEU A 201 2.86 11.36 -4.47
C LEU A 201 1.67 12.11 -5.10
N LEU A 202 1.34 13.30 -4.59
CA LEU A 202 0.32 14.17 -5.18
C LEU A 202 0.67 14.57 -6.62
N TYR A 203 1.90 14.95 -6.87
CA TYR A 203 2.37 15.28 -8.22
C TYR A 203 2.26 14.09 -9.18
N LEU A 204 2.66 12.89 -8.73
CA LEU A 204 2.55 11.66 -9.54
C LEU A 204 1.08 11.34 -9.82
N GLY A 205 0.20 11.44 -8.83
CA GLY A 205 -1.23 11.20 -9.02
C GLY A 205 -1.89 12.23 -9.94
N ILE A 206 -1.67 13.51 -9.71
CA ILE A 206 -2.36 14.61 -10.41
C ILE A 206 -1.77 14.83 -11.81
N SER A 207 -0.44 15.05 -11.90
CA SER A 207 0.21 15.46 -13.14
C SER A 207 0.57 14.27 -14.04
N ARG A 208 0.95 13.14 -13.46
CA ARG A 208 1.33 11.93 -14.19
C ARG A 208 0.19 10.93 -14.35
N LYS A 209 -0.94 11.14 -13.67
CA LYS A 209 -2.12 10.27 -13.68
C LYS A 209 -1.81 8.82 -13.27
N PHE A 210 -0.82 8.63 -12.40
CA PHE A 210 -0.49 7.32 -11.84
C PHE A 210 -1.46 7.02 -10.71
N GLU A 211 -2.39 6.09 -10.94
CA GLU A 211 -3.43 5.67 -9.98
C GLU A 211 -3.95 6.84 -9.11
N PRO A 212 -4.54 7.88 -9.72
CA PRO A 212 -4.87 9.12 -9.01
C PRO A 212 -5.85 8.89 -7.86
N LEU A 213 -6.73 7.90 -7.97
CA LEU A 213 -7.72 7.57 -6.94
C LEU A 213 -7.07 7.09 -5.63
N LEU A 214 -5.85 6.54 -5.70
CA LEU A 214 -5.10 6.04 -4.54
C LEU A 214 -3.99 7.02 -4.15
N LEU A 215 -3.14 7.46 -5.10
CA LEU A 215 -1.97 8.28 -4.78
C LEU A 215 -2.34 9.66 -4.21
N VAL A 216 -3.46 10.24 -4.65
CA VAL A 216 -3.87 11.56 -4.16
C VAL A 216 -4.30 11.50 -2.69
N PRO A 217 -5.20 10.61 -2.24
CA PRO A 217 -5.52 10.49 -0.82
C PRO A 217 -4.31 10.06 0.04
N ILE A 218 -3.46 9.14 -0.45
CA ILE A 218 -2.25 8.71 0.27
C ILE A 218 -1.29 9.89 0.45
N GLY A 219 -0.98 10.62 -0.62
CA GLY A 219 -0.10 11.78 -0.56
C GLY A 219 -0.64 12.88 0.35
N PHE A 220 -1.95 13.13 0.31
CA PHE A 220 -2.59 14.10 1.19
C PHE A 220 -2.55 13.66 2.66
N GLY A 221 -2.84 12.38 2.95
CA GLY A 221 -2.71 11.79 4.28
C GLY A 221 -1.28 11.88 4.82
N ALA A 222 -0.26 11.66 3.96
CA ALA A 222 1.14 11.81 4.31
C ALA A 222 1.51 13.26 4.69
N VAL A 223 0.99 14.25 3.96
CA VAL A 223 1.17 15.65 4.32
C VAL A 223 0.53 15.93 5.68
N LEU A 224 -0.73 15.53 5.87
CA LEU A 224 -1.47 15.79 7.12
C LEU A 224 -0.80 15.17 8.35
N SER A 225 -0.28 13.95 8.24
CA SER A 225 0.36 13.24 9.37
C SER A 225 1.70 13.84 9.78
N ASN A 226 2.36 14.58 8.89
CA ASN A 226 3.64 15.22 9.16
C ASN A 226 3.52 16.71 9.51
N ILE A 227 2.29 17.27 9.59
CA ILE A 227 2.08 18.62 10.14
C ILE A 227 2.34 18.58 11.65
N PRO A 228 3.35 19.30 12.16
CA PRO A 228 3.64 19.30 13.59
C PRO A 228 2.45 19.85 14.40
N LEU A 229 2.26 19.32 15.59
CA LEU A 229 1.25 19.75 16.56
C LEU A 229 -0.22 19.61 16.12
N ALA A 230 -0.47 19.07 14.92
CA ALA A 230 -1.84 18.93 14.41
C ALA A 230 -2.63 17.77 15.06
N GLY A 231 -1.92 16.77 15.63
CA GLY A 231 -2.53 15.63 16.34
C GLY A 231 -3.44 14.74 15.48
N LEU A 232 -3.43 14.89 14.15
CA LEU A 232 -4.40 14.25 13.25
C LEU A 232 -4.29 12.71 13.23
N SER A 233 -3.06 12.19 13.38
CA SER A 233 -2.75 10.76 13.40
C SER A 233 -2.60 10.19 14.82
N GLU A 234 -2.69 11.03 15.84
CA GLU A 234 -2.61 10.67 17.25
C GLU A 234 -3.98 10.21 17.79
N PRO A 235 -4.04 9.47 18.90
CA PRO A 235 -5.29 9.10 19.55
C PRO A 235 -6.18 10.32 19.81
N GLY A 236 -7.39 10.31 19.23
CA GLY A 236 -8.31 11.46 19.23
C GLY A 236 -8.35 12.22 17.90
N GLY A 237 -7.35 12.05 17.03
CA GLY A 237 -7.31 12.64 15.70
C GLY A 237 -8.18 11.88 14.69
N ILE A 238 -8.62 12.59 13.64
CA ILE A 238 -9.51 12.00 12.63
C ILE A 238 -8.85 10.85 11.86
N LEU A 239 -7.56 10.97 11.50
CA LEU A 239 -6.84 9.93 10.76
C LEU A 239 -6.63 8.67 11.62
N TYR A 240 -6.44 8.86 12.94
CA TYR A 240 -6.39 7.75 13.89
C TYR A 240 -7.68 6.92 13.88
N TYR A 241 -8.84 7.57 14.01
CA TYR A 241 -10.12 6.85 14.01
C TYR A 241 -10.42 6.17 12.68
N ILE A 242 -10.13 6.81 11.55
CA ILE A 242 -10.30 6.20 10.23
C ILE A 242 -9.42 4.95 10.10
N TYR A 243 -8.18 5.01 10.60
CA TYR A 243 -7.26 3.87 10.61
C TYR A 243 -7.77 2.74 11.50
N GLU A 244 -8.13 3.03 12.76
CA GLU A 244 -8.59 2.01 13.70
C GLU A 244 -9.87 1.30 13.22
N VAL A 245 -10.85 2.05 12.71
CA VAL A 245 -12.11 1.48 12.24
C VAL A 245 -11.96 0.75 10.91
N GLY A 246 -11.15 1.29 10.01
CA GLY A 246 -11.12 0.79 8.63
C GLY A 246 -10.02 -0.23 8.36
N ILE A 247 -8.81 0.02 8.86
CA ILE A 247 -7.64 -0.80 8.55
C ILE A 247 -7.37 -1.83 9.66
N SER A 248 -7.34 -1.43 10.92
CA SER A 248 -7.09 -2.35 12.03
C SER A 248 -8.14 -3.47 12.11
N THR A 249 -9.38 -3.18 11.73
CA THR A 249 -10.45 -4.20 11.63
C THR A 249 -10.41 -5.01 10.34
N GLY A 250 -9.66 -4.58 9.31
CA GLY A 250 -9.64 -5.20 7.99
C GLY A 250 -10.87 -4.88 7.12
N ILE A 251 -11.80 -4.02 7.55
CA ILE A 251 -13.05 -3.73 6.82
C ILE A 251 -12.75 -3.07 5.47
N PHE A 252 -11.89 -2.05 5.39
CA PHE A 252 -11.62 -1.36 4.12
C PHE A 252 -11.03 -2.27 3.05
N PRO A 253 -10.01 -3.11 3.33
CA PRO A 253 -9.53 -4.08 2.35
C PRO A 253 -10.63 -5.00 1.83
N LEU A 254 -11.49 -5.52 2.70
CA LEU A 254 -12.59 -6.41 2.31
C LEU A 254 -13.63 -5.71 1.42
N LEU A 255 -14.00 -4.47 1.73
CA LEU A 255 -14.93 -3.68 0.91
C LEU A 255 -14.31 -3.32 -0.46
N ILE A 256 -13.00 -3.05 -0.52
CA ILE A 256 -12.32 -2.86 -1.80
C ILE A 256 -12.33 -4.14 -2.61
N PHE A 257 -12.07 -5.30 -2.00
CA PHE A 257 -12.18 -6.60 -2.68
C PHE A 257 -13.57 -6.83 -3.27
N MET A 258 -14.62 -6.47 -2.55
CA MET A 258 -16.00 -6.52 -3.07
C MET A 258 -16.18 -5.60 -4.28
N GLY A 259 -15.65 -4.38 -4.23
CA GLY A 259 -15.67 -3.44 -5.35
C GLY A 259 -14.90 -3.96 -6.57
N VAL A 260 -13.69 -4.48 -6.36
CA VAL A 260 -12.87 -5.09 -7.42
C VAL A 260 -13.58 -6.30 -8.02
N GLY A 261 -14.24 -7.13 -7.20
CA GLY A 261 -15.06 -8.25 -7.66
C GLY A 261 -16.20 -7.81 -8.59
N ALA A 262 -16.91 -6.75 -8.21
CA ALA A 262 -17.98 -6.19 -9.02
C ALA A 262 -17.48 -5.55 -10.34
N MET A 263 -16.24 -5.06 -10.38
CA MET A 263 -15.62 -4.54 -11.60
C MET A 263 -15.01 -5.63 -12.49
N THR A 264 -14.76 -6.82 -11.93
CA THR A 264 -14.07 -7.92 -12.61
C THR A 264 -15.01 -8.67 -13.55
N ASP A 265 -14.48 -9.09 -14.71
CA ASP A 265 -15.12 -10.03 -15.62
C ASP A 265 -14.32 -11.35 -15.65
N PHE A 266 -14.91 -12.41 -15.14
CA PHE A 266 -14.33 -13.76 -15.19
C PHE A 266 -14.47 -14.46 -16.55
N GLY A 267 -15.23 -13.87 -17.50
CA GLY A 267 -15.46 -14.44 -18.83
C GLY A 267 -14.18 -14.89 -19.54
N PRO A 268 -13.14 -14.05 -19.66
CA PRO A 268 -11.88 -14.44 -20.29
C PRO A 268 -11.18 -15.64 -19.64
N MET A 269 -11.19 -15.73 -18.31
CA MET A 269 -10.62 -16.86 -17.58
C MET A 269 -11.45 -18.14 -17.77
N LEU A 270 -12.78 -18.03 -17.73
CA LEU A 270 -13.68 -19.16 -17.97
C LEU A 270 -13.60 -19.64 -19.42
N ALA A 271 -13.40 -18.73 -20.38
CA ALA A 271 -13.21 -19.07 -21.79
C ALA A 271 -11.93 -19.86 -22.05
N ASN A 272 -10.84 -19.57 -21.32
CA ASN A 272 -9.57 -20.27 -21.41
C ASN A 272 -9.00 -20.55 -20.01
N PRO A 273 -9.48 -21.59 -19.30
CA PRO A 273 -9.05 -21.89 -17.92
C PRO A 273 -7.55 -22.18 -17.76
N LYS A 274 -6.87 -22.61 -18.84
CA LYS A 274 -5.41 -22.86 -18.80
C LYS A 274 -4.64 -21.58 -18.43
N THR A 275 -5.17 -20.41 -18.74
CA THR A 275 -4.55 -19.13 -18.40
C THR A 275 -4.52 -18.86 -16.89
N ALA A 276 -5.31 -19.56 -16.09
CA ALA A 276 -5.25 -19.51 -14.63
C ALA A 276 -3.89 -19.96 -14.09
N LEU A 277 -3.20 -20.86 -14.77
CA LEU A 277 -1.84 -21.29 -14.40
C LEU A 277 -0.83 -20.14 -14.47
N LEU A 278 -1.04 -19.16 -15.35
CA LEU A 278 -0.18 -17.98 -15.48
C LEU A 278 -0.32 -17.06 -14.25
N GLY A 279 -1.55 -16.89 -13.75
CA GLY A 279 -1.78 -16.18 -12.50
C GLY A 279 -1.18 -16.91 -11.30
N GLY A 280 -1.32 -18.24 -11.25
CA GLY A 280 -0.67 -19.07 -10.23
C GLY A 280 0.85 -18.96 -10.25
N ALA A 281 1.47 -18.99 -11.44
CA ALA A 281 2.92 -18.83 -11.59
C ALA A 281 3.42 -17.46 -11.13
N ALA A 282 2.67 -16.40 -11.36
CA ALA A 282 3.05 -15.06 -10.89
C ALA A 282 3.12 -14.97 -9.35
N GLN A 283 2.44 -15.87 -8.61
CA GLN A 283 2.51 -15.92 -7.14
C GLN A 283 3.88 -16.39 -6.62
N PHE A 284 4.76 -16.91 -7.46
CA PHE A 284 6.17 -17.10 -7.09
C PHE A 284 6.83 -15.82 -6.61
N GLY A 285 6.33 -14.65 -7.06
CA GLY A 285 6.71 -13.35 -6.51
C GLY A 285 6.47 -13.25 -4.99
N ILE A 286 5.36 -13.77 -4.48
CA ILE A 286 5.02 -13.77 -3.04
C ILE A 286 6.03 -14.59 -2.24
N PHE A 287 6.23 -15.84 -2.62
CA PHE A 287 7.12 -16.75 -1.89
C PHE A 287 8.59 -16.35 -2.01
N GLY A 288 9.01 -15.87 -3.20
CA GLY A 288 10.35 -15.31 -3.40
C GLY A 288 10.60 -14.09 -2.52
N THR A 289 9.60 -13.24 -2.36
CA THR A 289 9.69 -12.06 -1.50
C THR A 289 9.72 -12.41 -0.02
N LEU A 290 8.97 -13.41 0.42
CA LEU A 290 9.04 -13.94 1.78
C LEU A 290 10.45 -14.41 2.11
N LEU A 291 11.05 -15.22 1.24
CA LEU A 291 12.44 -15.68 1.41
C LEU A 291 13.42 -14.51 1.36
N GLY A 292 13.20 -13.54 0.47
CA GLY A 292 14.00 -12.33 0.39
C GLY A 292 13.92 -11.47 1.65
N ALA A 293 12.74 -11.37 2.26
CA ALA A 293 12.55 -10.64 3.53
C ALA A 293 13.33 -11.32 4.68
N LEU A 294 13.30 -12.65 4.76
CA LEU A 294 14.11 -13.38 5.74
C LEU A 294 15.61 -13.23 5.46
N ALA A 295 16.02 -13.18 4.20
CA ALA A 295 17.42 -12.97 3.83
C ALA A 295 17.93 -11.56 4.21
N LEU A 296 17.05 -10.54 4.24
CA LEU A 296 17.39 -9.19 4.68
C LEU A 296 17.82 -9.12 6.16
N ASN A 297 17.46 -10.11 6.99
CA ASN A 297 17.94 -10.20 8.38
C ASN A 297 19.47 -10.38 8.48
N ALA A 298 20.16 -10.70 7.39
CA ALA A 298 21.61 -10.65 7.33
C ALA A 298 22.18 -9.22 7.40
N ILE A 299 21.35 -8.20 7.19
CA ILE A 299 21.75 -6.78 7.24
C ILE A 299 21.58 -6.29 8.69
N PRO A 300 22.63 -5.72 9.32
CA PRO A 300 22.52 -5.16 10.67
C PRO A 300 21.41 -4.08 10.74
N GLY A 301 20.53 -4.19 11.72
CA GLY A 301 19.42 -3.26 11.93
C GLY A 301 18.10 -3.67 11.27
N ILE A 302 18.06 -4.81 10.58
CA ILE A 302 16.83 -5.44 10.09
C ILE A 302 16.58 -6.72 10.89
N ASP A 303 15.36 -6.84 11.45
CA ASP A 303 14.93 -8.02 12.20
C ASP A 303 13.46 -8.32 11.90
N PHE A 304 13.24 -9.06 10.80
CA PHE A 304 11.92 -9.51 10.38
C PHE A 304 11.62 -10.90 10.95
N SER A 305 10.57 -10.99 11.74
CA SER A 305 9.98 -12.27 12.12
C SER A 305 9.39 -12.99 10.90
N LEU A 306 9.06 -14.27 11.05
CA LEU A 306 8.39 -15.01 9.97
C LEU A 306 7.03 -14.39 9.59
N ARG A 307 6.30 -13.83 10.57
CA ARG A 307 5.05 -13.09 10.32
C ARG A 307 5.29 -11.79 9.55
N ASP A 308 6.37 -11.07 9.88
CA ASP A 308 6.77 -9.89 9.14
C ASP A 308 7.14 -10.25 7.70
N ALA A 309 7.96 -11.30 7.53
CA ALA A 309 8.38 -11.77 6.21
C ALA A 309 7.19 -12.25 5.34
N ALA A 310 6.19 -12.90 5.95
CA ALA A 310 4.97 -13.29 5.27
C ALA A 310 4.15 -12.06 4.82
N SER A 311 4.03 -11.06 5.70
CA SER A 311 3.35 -9.79 5.40
C SER A 311 4.07 -8.98 4.32
N ILE A 312 5.41 -8.99 4.30
CA ILE A 312 6.20 -8.38 3.24
C ILE A 312 6.07 -9.19 1.95
N GLY A 313 6.06 -10.52 2.07
CA GLY A 313 5.97 -11.45 0.94
C GLY A 313 4.80 -11.16 0.01
N ILE A 314 3.65 -10.84 0.56
CA ILE A 314 2.41 -10.62 -0.21
C ILE A 314 2.52 -9.45 -1.21
N ILE A 315 3.46 -8.51 -1.01
CA ILE A 315 3.74 -7.42 -1.95
C ILE A 315 4.07 -7.97 -3.34
N GLY A 316 4.72 -9.13 -3.40
CA GLY A 316 5.09 -9.80 -4.65
C GLY A 316 3.90 -10.24 -5.52
N GLY A 317 2.70 -10.34 -4.95
CA GLY A 317 1.46 -10.55 -5.68
C GLY A 317 0.93 -9.30 -6.39
N ALA A 318 1.44 -8.11 -6.05
CA ALA A 318 0.99 -6.80 -6.53
C ALA A 318 -0.50 -6.55 -6.25
N ASP A 319 -0.96 -6.92 -5.07
CA ASP A 319 -2.34 -6.81 -4.61
C ASP A 319 -2.39 -5.94 -3.34
N GLY A 320 -2.68 -4.66 -3.51
CA GLY A 320 -2.69 -3.68 -2.42
C GLY A 320 -3.66 -4.03 -1.29
N PRO A 321 -4.94 -4.28 -1.56
CA PRO A 321 -5.92 -4.66 -0.55
C PRO A 321 -5.55 -5.94 0.21
N THR A 322 -5.08 -6.99 -0.47
CA THR A 322 -4.59 -8.22 0.17
C THR A 322 -3.38 -7.95 1.06
N ALA A 323 -2.46 -7.09 0.60
CA ALA A 323 -1.27 -6.73 1.39
C ALA A 323 -1.66 -6.03 2.69
N ILE A 324 -2.61 -5.09 2.65
CA ILE A 324 -3.10 -4.42 3.86
C ILE A 324 -3.83 -5.42 4.77
N PHE A 325 -4.69 -6.27 4.22
CA PHE A 325 -5.43 -7.25 5.00
C PHE A 325 -4.50 -8.21 5.75
N LEU A 326 -3.52 -8.78 5.05
CA LEU A 326 -2.56 -9.70 5.66
C LEU A 326 -1.67 -8.99 6.69
N ALA A 327 -1.13 -7.82 6.34
CA ALA A 327 -0.26 -7.06 7.25
C ALA A 327 -1.00 -6.57 8.51
N SER A 328 -2.29 -6.22 8.41
CA SER A 328 -3.08 -5.84 9.59
C SER A 328 -3.24 -6.99 10.59
N GLN A 329 -3.20 -8.25 10.13
CA GLN A 329 -3.33 -9.44 10.96
C GLN A 329 -1.99 -9.96 11.48
N LEU A 330 -0.98 -10.05 10.62
CA LEU A 330 0.31 -10.68 10.95
C LEU A 330 1.39 -9.71 11.41
N SER A 331 1.43 -8.48 10.85
CA SER A 331 2.49 -7.50 11.12
C SER A 331 1.98 -6.06 11.13
N PRO A 332 1.15 -5.67 12.12
CA PRO A 332 0.62 -4.30 12.20
C PRO A 332 1.70 -3.22 12.27
N ARG A 333 2.89 -3.54 12.80
CA ARG A 333 4.03 -2.62 12.88
C ARG A 333 4.58 -2.19 11.51
N LEU A 334 4.53 -3.08 10.52
CA LEU A 334 5.04 -2.83 9.17
C LEU A 334 3.95 -2.46 8.17
N LEU A 335 2.69 -2.38 8.61
CA LEU A 335 1.53 -2.17 7.75
C LEU A 335 1.67 -0.91 6.89
N GLY A 336 2.16 0.20 7.46
CA GLY A 336 2.39 1.44 6.72
C GLY A 336 3.38 1.26 5.58
N ALA A 337 4.55 0.68 5.86
CA ALA A 337 5.60 0.43 4.87
C ALA A 337 5.12 -0.54 3.77
N ILE A 338 4.44 -1.63 4.17
CA ILE A 338 3.90 -2.65 3.24
C ILE A 338 2.82 -2.05 2.34
N ALA A 339 1.88 -1.27 2.91
CA ALA A 339 0.82 -0.65 2.14
C ALA A 339 1.36 0.32 1.09
N ILE A 340 2.32 1.17 1.47
CA ILE A 340 2.94 2.12 0.55
C ILE A 340 3.72 1.38 -0.53
N ALA A 341 4.52 0.38 -0.17
CA ALA A 341 5.22 -0.45 -1.14
C ALA A 341 4.22 -1.04 -2.16
N ALA A 342 3.18 -1.74 -1.69
CA ALA A 342 2.20 -2.40 -2.54
C ALA A 342 1.51 -1.43 -3.51
N TYR A 343 1.03 -0.28 -3.03
CA TYR A 343 0.33 0.69 -3.89
C TYR A 343 1.29 1.47 -4.80
N SER A 344 2.49 1.82 -4.33
CA SER A 344 3.49 2.50 -5.18
C SER A 344 3.91 1.61 -6.34
N TYR A 345 4.11 0.31 -6.13
CA TYR A 345 4.48 -0.60 -7.21
C TYR A 345 3.33 -0.87 -8.16
N MET A 346 2.10 -0.94 -7.67
CA MET A 346 0.93 -1.01 -8.54
C MET A 346 0.87 0.19 -9.48
N ALA A 347 1.17 1.40 -8.99
CA ALA A 347 1.26 2.60 -9.83
C ALA A 347 2.43 2.56 -10.83
N LEU A 348 3.52 1.86 -10.50
CA LEU A 348 4.73 1.74 -11.35
C LEU A 348 4.67 0.57 -12.33
N VAL A 349 3.61 -0.24 -12.34
CA VAL A 349 3.38 -1.34 -13.31
C VAL A 349 3.71 -0.96 -14.76
N PRO A 350 3.23 0.20 -15.29
CA PRO A 350 3.52 0.60 -16.67
C PRO A 350 5.00 0.88 -16.95
N ILE A 351 5.81 1.09 -15.93
CA ILE A 351 7.25 1.37 -16.04
C ILE A 351 8.06 0.09 -15.86
N ILE A 352 7.71 -0.74 -14.86
CA ILE A 352 8.49 -1.92 -14.46
C ILE A 352 8.26 -3.10 -15.41
N GLN A 353 7.02 -3.38 -15.80
CA GLN A 353 6.69 -4.55 -16.61
C GLN A 353 7.25 -4.54 -18.03
N PRO A 354 7.16 -3.45 -18.84
CA PRO A 354 7.58 -3.49 -20.24
C PRO A 354 9.05 -3.87 -20.46
N PRO A 355 10.03 -3.39 -19.67
CA PRO A 355 11.42 -3.84 -19.78
C PRO A 355 11.58 -5.35 -19.54
N ILE A 356 10.91 -5.90 -18.51
CA ILE A 356 10.99 -7.31 -18.14
C ILE A 356 10.37 -8.18 -19.24
N MET A 357 9.19 -7.81 -19.73
CA MET A 357 8.54 -8.50 -20.83
C MET A 357 9.41 -8.53 -22.09
N LYS A 358 10.02 -7.39 -22.45
CA LYS A 358 10.91 -7.30 -23.63
C LYS A 358 12.19 -8.10 -23.46
N LEU A 359 12.75 -8.13 -22.25
CA LEU A 359 13.96 -8.89 -21.94
C LEU A 359 13.72 -10.40 -22.08
N LEU A 360 12.55 -10.87 -21.63
CA LEU A 360 12.22 -12.29 -21.58
C LEU A 360 11.54 -12.83 -22.83
N THR A 361 11.16 -11.97 -23.80
CA THR A 361 10.47 -12.40 -25.03
C THR A 361 11.17 -11.89 -26.28
N SER A 362 11.27 -12.74 -27.27
CA SER A 362 11.72 -12.36 -28.62
C SER A 362 10.64 -11.56 -29.37
N GLN A 363 11.03 -10.87 -30.45
CA GLN A 363 10.08 -10.13 -31.28
C GLN A 363 9.00 -11.07 -31.86
N LYS A 364 9.39 -12.23 -32.35
CA LYS A 364 8.47 -13.25 -32.91
C LYS A 364 7.44 -13.74 -31.88
N GLU A 365 7.86 -13.95 -30.63
CA GLU A 365 6.95 -14.35 -29.54
C GLU A 365 5.93 -13.27 -29.18
N ARG A 366 6.32 -11.99 -29.26
CA ARG A 366 5.42 -10.86 -29.00
C ARG A 366 4.41 -10.63 -30.10
N GLU A 367 4.69 -11.09 -31.31
CA GLU A 367 3.81 -10.98 -32.49
C GLU A 367 2.79 -12.11 -32.59
N ILE A 368 2.84 -13.13 -31.73
CA ILE A 368 1.87 -14.23 -31.72
C ILE A 368 0.47 -13.66 -31.50
N GLU A 369 -0.39 -13.88 -32.49
CA GLU A 369 -1.81 -13.52 -32.44
C GLU A 369 -2.60 -14.59 -31.68
N MET A 370 -3.55 -14.13 -30.86
CA MET A 370 -4.39 -15.00 -30.06
C MET A 370 -5.75 -15.19 -30.73
N ASN A 371 -6.21 -16.45 -30.80
CA ASN A 371 -7.52 -16.75 -31.33
C ASN A 371 -8.64 -16.19 -30.45
N GLN A 372 -9.78 -15.84 -31.06
CA GLN A 372 -10.91 -15.31 -30.33
C GLN A 372 -11.36 -16.27 -29.21
N LEU A 373 -11.67 -15.72 -28.05
CA LEU A 373 -12.17 -16.48 -26.91
C LEU A 373 -13.57 -17.04 -27.19
N ARG A 374 -13.86 -18.22 -26.64
CA ARG A 374 -15.21 -18.79 -26.72
C ARG A 374 -16.22 -17.92 -25.97
N TYR A 375 -17.46 -17.97 -26.39
CA TYR A 375 -18.54 -17.35 -25.60
C TYR A 375 -18.74 -18.08 -24.28
N VAL A 376 -18.89 -17.32 -23.19
CA VAL A 376 -19.19 -17.82 -21.83
C VAL A 376 -20.63 -17.46 -21.48
N SER A 377 -21.40 -18.45 -21.09
CA SER A 377 -22.81 -18.27 -20.75
C SER A 377 -22.97 -17.54 -19.41
N THR A 378 -24.09 -16.83 -19.25
CA THR A 378 -24.43 -16.17 -17.97
C THR A 378 -24.50 -17.16 -16.79
N ARG A 379 -24.93 -18.40 -17.05
CA ARG A 379 -24.97 -19.46 -16.03
C ARG A 379 -23.57 -19.82 -15.54
N GLU A 380 -22.59 -19.94 -16.43
CA GLU A 380 -21.19 -20.17 -16.04
C GLU A 380 -20.67 -19.02 -15.17
N LYS A 381 -20.95 -17.78 -15.56
CA LYS A 381 -20.54 -16.57 -14.83
C LYS A 381 -21.15 -16.46 -13.43
N ILE A 382 -22.40 -16.90 -13.24
CA ILE A 382 -23.08 -16.92 -11.93
C ILE A 382 -22.59 -18.09 -11.07
N LEU A 383 -22.41 -19.26 -11.67
CA LEU A 383 -22.01 -20.46 -10.92
C LEU A 383 -20.57 -20.38 -10.42
N PHE A 384 -19.67 -19.77 -11.20
CA PHE A 384 -18.25 -19.70 -10.91
C PHE A 384 -17.95 -19.05 -9.54
N PRO A 385 -18.44 -17.85 -9.18
CA PRO A 385 -18.17 -17.26 -7.87
C PRO A 385 -18.73 -18.10 -6.72
N LEU A 386 -19.86 -18.76 -6.88
CA LEU A 386 -20.45 -19.62 -5.86
C LEU A 386 -19.60 -20.88 -5.61
N VAL A 387 -19.17 -21.55 -6.68
CA VAL A 387 -18.30 -22.73 -6.60
C VAL A 387 -16.95 -22.36 -6.01
N THR A 388 -16.34 -21.27 -6.48
CA THR A 388 -15.04 -20.81 -5.98
C THR A 388 -15.10 -20.46 -4.50
N LEU A 389 -16.12 -19.73 -4.06
CA LEU A 389 -16.33 -19.41 -2.65
C LEU A 389 -16.48 -20.66 -1.81
N THR A 390 -17.34 -21.61 -2.25
CA THR A 390 -17.60 -22.85 -1.53
C THR A 390 -16.34 -23.69 -1.38
N LEU A 391 -15.61 -23.89 -2.48
CA LEU A 391 -14.34 -24.63 -2.44
C LEU A 391 -13.31 -23.96 -1.53
N CYS A 392 -13.18 -22.64 -1.65
CA CYS A 392 -12.25 -21.89 -0.80
C CYS A 392 -12.65 -21.97 0.69
N ALA A 393 -13.91 -21.80 1.02
CA ALA A 393 -14.40 -21.87 2.40
C ALA A 393 -14.20 -23.25 3.02
N LEU A 394 -14.29 -24.32 2.22
CA LEU A 394 -14.10 -25.70 2.68
C LEU A 394 -12.62 -26.07 2.81
N LEU A 395 -11.77 -25.66 1.84
CA LEU A 395 -10.37 -26.05 1.78
C LEU A 395 -9.46 -25.10 2.58
N LEU A 396 -9.80 -23.81 2.61
CA LEU A 396 -8.97 -22.76 3.21
C LEU A 396 -9.85 -21.67 3.85
N PRO A 397 -10.45 -21.93 5.02
CA PRO A 397 -11.37 -21.00 5.68
C PRO A 397 -10.78 -19.61 5.95
N SER A 398 -9.47 -19.51 6.18
CA SER A 398 -8.74 -18.27 6.42
C SER A 398 -8.74 -17.31 5.21
N ALA A 399 -8.88 -17.82 3.97
CA ALA A 399 -9.03 -17.01 2.76
C ALA A 399 -10.49 -16.58 2.50
N ALA A 400 -11.46 -17.18 3.19
CA ALA A 400 -12.88 -16.97 2.93
C ALA A 400 -13.31 -15.48 3.06
N PRO A 401 -12.81 -14.65 3.98
CA PRO A 401 -13.18 -13.24 4.03
C PRO A 401 -12.83 -12.48 2.74
N LEU A 402 -11.61 -12.64 2.22
CA LEU A 402 -11.16 -11.99 0.99
C LEU A 402 -11.89 -12.53 -0.23
N ILE A 403 -11.84 -13.86 -0.42
CA ILE A 403 -12.50 -14.52 -1.57
C ILE A 403 -14.01 -14.31 -1.52
N GLY A 404 -14.62 -14.37 -0.34
CA GLY A 404 -16.06 -14.16 -0.17
C GLY A 404 -16.52 -12.80 -0.64
N MET A 405 -15.82 -11.74 -0.23
CA MET A 405 -16.14 -10.37 -0.67
C MET A 405 -15.91 -10.18 -2.17
N PHE A 406 -14.81 -10.73 -2.70
CA PHE A 406 -14.51 -10.68 -4.14
C PHE A 406 -15.60 -11.39 -4.96
N MET A 407 -15.97 -12.60 -4.56
CA MET A 407 -17.00 -13.40 -5.25
C MET A 407 -18.40 -12.81 -5.07
N PHE A 408 -18.71 -12.21 -3.91
CA PHE A 408 -19.98 -11.51 -3.72
C PHE A 408 -20.11 -10.30 -4.65
N GLY A 409 -19.07 -9.49 -4.77
CA GLY A 409 -19.05 -8.35 -5.70
C GLY A 409 -19.30 -8.80 -7.14
N ASN A 410 -18.62 -9.86 -7.58
CA ASN A 410 -18.79 -10.42 -8.91
C ASN A 410 -20.21 -11.00 -9.13
N LEU A 411 -20.71 -11.76 -8.17
CA LEU A 411 -22.07 -12.30 -8.22
C LEU A 411 -23.12 -11.18 -8.34
N ALA A 412 -22.94 -10.09 -7.60
CA ALA A 412 -23.83 -8.93 -7.65
C ALA A 412 -23.92 -8.32 -9.06
N LYS A 413 -22.81 -8.35 -9.81
CA LYS A 413 -22.76 -7.91 -11.20
C LYS A 413 -23.40 -8.91 -12.16
N GLU A 414 -22.98 -10.18 -12.10
CA GLU A 414 -23.32 -11.18 -13.11
C GLU A 414 -24.75 -11.74 -12.97
N CYS A 415 -25.37 -11.64 -11.78
CA CYS A 415 -26.74 -12.12 -11.58
C CYS A 415 -27.82 -11.28 -12.28
N GLY A 416 -27.53 -10.02 -12.59
CA GLY A 416 -28.41 -9.13 -13.36
C GLY A 416 -29.69 -8.67 -12.66
N VAL A 417 -30.01 -9.19 -11.46
CA VAL A 417 -31.25 -8.87 -10.72
C VAL A 417 -31.07 -7.76 -9.69
N ILE A 418 -29.83 -7.45 -9.31
CA ILE A 418 -29.49 -6.41 -8.33
C ILE A 418 -28.54 -5.34 -8.91
N ASN A 419 -28.75 -4.97 -10.17
CA ASN A 419 -27.90 -4.04 -10.91
C ASN A 419 -27.66 -2.72 -10.15
N ARG A 420 -28.69 -2.21 -9.44
CA ARG A 420 -28.57 -1.00 -8.62
C ARG A 420 -27.56 -1.15 -7.49
N LEU A 421 -27.51 -2.32 -6.84
CA LEU A 421 -26.50 -2.58 -5.79
C LEU A 421 -25.12 -2.76 -6.41
N SER A 422 -25.03 -3.49 -7.51
CA SER A 422 -23.78 -3.66 -8.27
C SER A 422 -23.20 -2.30 -8.69
N ASP A 423 -24.03 -1.39 -9.21
CA ASP A 423 -23.60 -0.04 -9.58
C ASP A 423 -23.09 0.76 -8.35
N THR A 424 -23.79 0.66 -7.23
CA THR A 424 -23.35 1.30 -5.97
C THR A 424 -21.99 0.75 -5.50
N ILE A 425 -21.79 -0.57 -5.58
CA ILE A 425 -20.53 -1.22 -5.19
C ILE A 425 -19.38 -0.78 -6.08
N GLN A 426 -19.59 -0.77 -7.40
CA GLN A 426 -18.57 -0.44 -8.41
C GLN A 426 -18.16 1.04 -8.42
N ASN A 427 -19.01 1.94 -7.98
CA ASN A 427 -18.83 3.38 -8.08
C ASN A 427 -18.77 4.05 -6.69
N ALA A 428 -19.90 4.19 -6.01
CA ALA A 428 -19.98 4.97 -4.79
C ALA A 428 -19.18 4.33 -3.63
N LEU A 429 -19.41 3.05 -3.37
CA LEU A 429 -18.80 2.37 -2.23
C LEU A 429 -17.28 2.27 -2.38
N ILE A 430 -16.78 1.78 -3.53
CA ILE A 430 -15.34 1.63 -3.73
C ILE A 430 -14.63 2.99 -3.67
N ASN A 431 -15.22 4.06 -4.20
CA ASN A 431 -14.63 5.39 -4.17
C ASN A 431 -14.57 5.96 -2.74
N ILE A 432 -15.65 5.81 -1.95
CA ILE A 432 -15.68 6.24 -0.54
C ILE A 432 -14.60 5.50 0.26
N VAL A 433 -14.57 4.19 0.14
CA VAL A 433 -13.60 3.36 0.87
C VAL A 433 -12.18 3.67 0.44
N THR A 434 -11.93 3.92 -0.85
CA THR A 434 -10.61 4.28 -1.38
C THR A 434 -10.12 5.61 -0.82
N ILE A 435 -11.00 6.62 -0.64
CA ILE A 435 -10.64 7.89 -0.01
C ILE A 435 -10.16 7.65 1.42
N PHE A 436 -10.96 6.96 2.22
CA PHE A 436 -10.61 6.71 3.63
C PHE A 436 -9.40 5.79 3.79
N LEU A 437 -9.30 4.75 2.96
CA LEU A 437 -8.13 3.88 2.96
C LEU A 437 -6.86 4.65 2.58
N GLY A 438 -6.91 5.46 1.52
CA GLY A 438 -5.76 6.25 1.09
C GLY A 438 -5.30 7.24 2.17
N LEU A 439 -6.21 7.96 2.82
CA LEU A 439 -5.90 8.86 3.94
C LEU A 439 -5.28 8.09 5.12
N SER A 440 -5.83 6.92 5.45
CA SER A 440 -5.32 6.07 6.53
C SER A 440 -3.93 5.50 6.25
N VAL A 441 -3.68 5.03 5.02
CA VAL A 441 -2.36 4.56 4.60
C VAL A 441 -1.37 5.72 4.60
N GLY A 442 -1.78 6.88 4.08
CA GLY A 442 -0.98 8.10 4.10
C GLY A 442 -0.61 8.55 5.51
N SER A 443 -1.50 8.36 6.49
CA SER A 443 -1.22 8.72 7.88
C SER A 443 -0.08 7.91 8.53
N ARG A 444 0.23 6.73 8.00
CA ARG A 444 1.37 5.90 8.42
C ARG A 444 2.70 6.30 7.78
N LEU A 445 2.69 7.32 6.91
CA LEU A 445 3.89 7.98 6.38
C LEU A 445 4.44 9.04 7.35
N ALA A 446 4.24 8.88 8.64
CA ALA A 446 4.88 9.72 9.64
C ALA A 446 6.40 9.49 9.64
N ALA A 447 7.20 10.57 9.77
CA ALA A 447 8.66 10.51 9.65
C ALA A 447 9.30 9.48 10.58
N GLY A 448 8.86 9.40 11.85
CA GLY A 448 9.40 8.47 12.83
C GLY A 448 9.08 6.99 12.56
N GLU A 449 8.00 6.71 11.83
CA GLU A 449 7.62 5.33 11.48
C GLU A 449 8.20 4.90 10.14
N PHE A 450 8.34 5.82 9.18
CA PHE A 450 8.68 5.49 7.80
C PHE A 450 10.17 5.60 7.48
N LEU A 451 10.89 6.56 8.06
CA LEU A 451 12.31 6.80 7.76
C LEU A 451 13.22 5.87 8.59
N ASN A 452 13.13 4.57 8.30
CA ASN A 452 13.96 3.54 8.92
C ASN A 452 14.51 2.54 7.87
N ILE A 453 15.56 1.80 8.24
CA ILE A 453 16.22 0.85 7.32
C ILE A 453 15.33 -0.32 6.93
N GLU A 454 14.43 -0.77 7.82
CA GLU A 454 13.46 -1.83 7.53
C GLU A 454 12.53 -1.42 6.38
N THR A 455 11.98 -0.19 6.43
CA THR A 455 11.12 0.35 5.36
C THR A 455 11.85 0.44 4.03
N LEU A 456 13.10 0.89 4.02
CA LEU A 456 13.91 0.93 2.81
C LEU A 456 14.13 -0.47 2.23
N GLY A 457 14.43 -1.44 3.09
CA GLY A 457 14.56 -2.85 2.71
C GLY A 457 13.27 -3.39 2.08
N ILE A 458 12.11 -3.10 2.66
CA ILE A 458 10.79 -3.47 2.12
C ILE A 458 10.56 -2.84 0.74
N LEU A 459 10.90 -1.56 0.56
CA LEU A 459 10.74 -0.86 -0.71
C LEU A 459 11.61 -1.49 -1.81
N ILE A 460 12.88 -1.74 -1.56
CA ILE A 460 13.77 -2.38 -2.54
C ILE A 460 13.29 -3.78 -2.89
N LEU A 461 12.96 -4.57 -1.86
CA LEU A 461 12.50 -5.94 -2.03
C LEU A 461 11.21 -6.01 -2.84
N GLY A 462 10.30 -5.06 -2.66
CA GLY A 462 9.04 -4.99 -3.40
C GLY A 462 9.23 -4.81 -4.91
N VAL A 463 10.21 -3.97 -5.37
CA VAL A 463 10.54 -3.84 -6.80
C VAL A 463 11.04 -5.18 -7.36
N ILE A 464 11.92 -5.85 -6.63
CA ILE A 464 12.46 -7.16 -7.01
C ILE A 464 11.33 -8.18 -7.07
N ALA A 465 10.48 -8.20 -6.06
CA ALA A 465 9.33 -9.08 -5.94
C ALA A 465 8.39 -8.99 -7.14
N PHE A 466 8.00 -7.77 -7.47
CA PHE A 466 7.13 -7.48 -8.60
C PHE A 466 7.78 -7.89 -9.94
N SER A 467 9.09 -7.68 -10.05
CA SER A 467 9.86 -8.09 -11.22
C SER A 467 9.89 -9.62 -11.36
N VAL A 468 10.07 -10.34 -10.26
CA VAL A 468 10.06 -11.82 -10.23
C VAL A 468 8.67 -12.35 -10.59
N GLY A 469 7.59 -11.81 -10.00
CA GLY A 469 6.22 -12.22 -10.34
C GLY A 469 5.89 -12.03 -11.81
N THR A 470 6.28 -10.88 -12.39
CA THR A 470 6.13 -10.61 -13.83
C THR A 470 6.93 -11.61 -14.67
N ALA A 471 8.19 -11.87 -14.29
CA ALA A 471 9.09 -12.77 -15.01
C ALA A 471 8.58 -14.21 -14.99
N THR A 472 8.18 -14.73 -13.83
CA THR A 472 7.68 -16.11 -13.68
C THR A 472 6.40 -16.34 -14.48
N GLY A 473 5.49 -15.35 -14.53
CA GLY A 473 4.30 -15.41 -15.38
C GLY A 473 4.65 -15.52 -16.87
N VAL A 474 5.60 -14.71 -17.38
CA VAL A 474 6.07 -14.80 -18.78
C VAL A 474 6.77 -16.13 -19.06
N LEU A 475 7.63 -16.59 -18.16
CA LEU A 475 8.34 -17.86 -18.31
C LEU A 475 7.38 -19.05 -18.29
N MET A 476 6.33 -19.01 -17.46
CA MET A 476 5.29 -20.04 -17.45
C MET A 476 4.54 -20.08 -18.77
N ALA A 477 4.22 -18.93 -19.37
CA ALA A 477 3.59 -18.89 -20.69
C ALA A 477 4.49 -19.51 -21.77
N LYS A 478 5.80 -19.28 -21.72
CA LYS A 478 6.77 -19.94 -22.62
C LYS A 478 6.82 -21.44 -22.37
N LEU A 479 6.82 -21.87 -21.12
CA LEU A 479 6.78 -23.31 -20.78
C LEU A 479 5.50 -23.96 -21.32
N MET A 480 4.35 -23.28 -21.17
CA MET A 480 3.09 -23.79 -21.74
C MET A 480 3.14 -23.92 -23.26
N ASN A 481 3.80 -22.98 -23.96
CA ASN A 481 3.99 -23.09 -25.42
C ASN A 481 4.84 -24.30 -25.81
N ASN A 482 5.82 -24.68 -24.99
CA ASN A 482 6.63 -25.90 -25.25
C ASN A 482 5.85 -27.20 -24.99
N LEU A 483 4.82 -27.13 -24.15
CA LEU A 483 4.00 -28.31 -23.78
C LEU A 483 2.66 -28.38 -24.53
N SER A 484 2.26 -27.35 -25.27
CA SER A 484 0.98 -27.27 -25.96
C SER A 484 1.16 -27.04 -27.45
N SER A 485 0.29 -27.67 -28.27
CA SER A 485 0.25 -27.44 -29.71
C SER A 485 -0.37 -26.07 -30.12
N VAL A 486 -1.08 -25.43 -29.18
CA VAL A 486 -1.68 -24.10 -29.42
C VAL A 486 -0.79 -23.06 -28.75
N ALA A 487 -0.15 -22.23 -29.58
CA ALA A 487 0.71 -21.17 -29.07
C ALA A 487 -0.11 -20.05 -28.43
N ILE A 488 0.35 -19.61 -27.25
CA ILE A 488 -0.14 -18.42 -26.57
C ILE A 488 0.92 -17.33 -26.60
N ASN A 489 0.49 -16.07 -26.66
CA ASN A 489 1.45 -14.95 -26.58
C ASN A 489 2.02 -14.85 -25.17
N PRO A 490 3.37 -15.03 -24.97
CA PRO A 490 3.95 -15.04 -23.64
C PRO A 490 3.76 -13.77 -22.85
N LEU A 491 3.48 -12.63 -23.52
CA LEU A 491 3.20 -11.36 -22.85
C LEU A 491 2.02 -11.45 -21.87
N ILE A 492 1.00 -12.29 -22.17
CA ILE A 492 -0.18 -12.41 -21.28
C ILE A 492 0.19 -12.96 -19.90
N GLY A 493 1.29 -13.73 -19.80
CA GLY A 493 1.80 -14.22 -18.52
C GLY A 493 2.21 -13.11 -17.56
N ALA A 494 2.70 -11.98 -18.08
CA ALA A 494 3.03 -10.82 -17.27
C ALA A 494 1.81 -10.22 -16.55
N ALA A 495 0.59 -10.44 -17.07
CA ALA A 495 -0.64 -10.01 -16.44
C ALA A 495 -1.06 -10.89 -15.25
N GLY A 496 -0.36 -12.00 -14.99
CA GLY A 496 -0.63 -12.89 -13.83
C GLY A 496 -0.45 -12.24 -12.47
N VAL A 497 0.22 -11.10 -12.38
CA VAL A 497 0.24 -10.27 -11.16
C VAL A 497 -1.14 -9.63 -10.93
N SER A 498 -1.53 -9.45 -9.67
CA SER A 498 -2.91 -9.09 -9.27
C SER A 498 -3.26 -7.61 -9.49
N ALA A 499 -2.46 -6.83 -10.21
CA ALA A 499 -2.72 -5.43 -10.54
C ALA A 499 -3.83 -5.29 -11.60
N VAL A 500 -5.09 -5.47 -11.22
CA VAL A 500 -6.26 -5.43 -12.11
C VAL A 500 -6.79 -4.00 -12.27
N PRO A 501 -7.10 -3.54 -13.47
CA PRO A 501 -6.82 -4.12 -14.82
C PRO A 501 -5.49 -3.61 -15.43
N MET A 502 -4.61 -2.99 -14.64
CA MET A 502 -3.42 -2.29 -15.14
C MET A 502 -2.44 -3.20 -15.86
N ALA A 503 -2.11 -4.35 -15.27
CA ALA A 503 -1.16 -5.28 -15.88
C ALA A 503 -1.66 -5.78 -17.25
N ALA A 504 -2.96 -6.08 -17.38
CA ALA A 504 -3.54 -6.45 -18.65
C ALA A 504 -3.48 -5.34 -19.71
N ARG A 505 -3.70 -4.08 -19.31
CA ARG A 505 -3.56 -2.92 -20.20
C ARG A 505 -2.11 -2.74 -20.67
N VAL A 506 -1.14 -2.91 -19.79
CA VAL A 506 0.30 -2.81 -20.12
C VAL A 506 0.70 -3.91 -21.10
N VAL A 507 0.24 -5.14 -20.88
CA VAL A 507 0.45 -6.27 -21.80
C VAL A 507 -0.10 -5.93 -23.19
N ASN A 508 -1.34 -5.43 -23.26
CA ASN A 508 -1.96 -5.02 -24.51
C ASN A 508 -1.17 -3.92 -25.22
N GLN A 509 -0.70 -2.91 -24.50
CA GLN A 509 0.13 -1.83 -25.07
C GLN A 509 1.46 -2.35 -25.65
N VAL A 510 2.10 -3.31 -24.99
CA VAL A 510 3.35 -3.92 -25.48
C VAL A 510 3.08 -4.80 -26.69
N GLY A 511 1.97 -5.56 -26.69
CA GLY A 511 1.52 -6.37 -27.82
C GLY A 511 1.23 -5.53 -29.08
N LEU A 512 0.44 -4.46 -28.93
CA LEU A 512 0.14 -3.52 -30.02
C LEU A 512 1.39 -2.80 -30.59
N LYS A 513 2.41 -2.57 -29.77
CA LYS A 513 3.70 -2.03 -30.25
C LYS A 513 4.52 -3.03 -31.05
N ALA A 514 4.33 -4.32 -30.82
CA ALA A 514 5.00 -5.39 -31.56
C ALA A 514 4.24 -5.69 -32.87
N ASN A 515 2.92 -5.79 -32.81
CA ASN A 515 2.03 -6.00 -33.94
C ASN A 515 0.72 -5.23 -33.69
N SER A 516 0.38 -4.26 -34.56
CA SER A 516 -0.79 -3.38 -34.43
C SER A 516 -2.15 -4.13 -34.45
N GLN A 517 -2.19 -5.36 -34.92
CA GLN A 517 -3.36 -6.23 -34.96
C GLN A 517 -3.51 -7.07 -33.67
N ASN A 518 -2.50 -7.07 -32.79
CA ASN A 518 -2.43 -7.98 -31.66
C ASN A 518 -3.13 -7.41 -30.41
N HIS A 519 -4.44 -7.57 -30.33
CA HIS A 519 -5.26 -7.11 -29.21
C HIS A 519 -5.27 -8.15 -28.08
N LEU A 520 -4.31 -8.03 -27.15
CA LEU A 520 -4.13 -9.00 -26.05
C LEU A 520 -4.99 -8.71 -24.81
N LEU A 521 -5.74 -7.61 -24.75
CA LEU A 521 -6.40 -7.17 -23.51
C LEU A 521 -7.28 -8.25 -22.89
N MET A 522 -8.21 -8.82 -23.68
CA MET A 522 -9.13 -9.85 -23.19
C MET A 522 -8.42 -11.12 -22.77
N HIS A 523 -7.36 -11.52 -23.49
CA HIS A 523 -6.54 -12.69 -23.15
C HIS A 523 -5.71 -12.47 -21.88
N ALA A 524 -5.21 -11.26 -21.65
CA ALA A 524 -4.45 -10.88 -20.47
C ALA A 524 -5.34 -10.74 -19.22
N MET A 525 -6.64 -10.46 -19.39
CA MET A 525 -7.57 -10.41 -18.26
C MET A 525 -7.74 -11.76 -17.55
N GLY A 526 -7.65 -12.89 -18.27
CA GLY A 526 -7.71 -14.23 -17.67
C GLY A 526 -6.63 -14.45 -16.59
N PRO A 527 -5.33 -14.37 -16.94
CA PRO A 527 -4.25 -14.44 -15.97
C PRO A 527 -4.34 -13.37 -14.87
N ASN A 528 -4.73 -12.15 -15.22
CA ASN A 528 -4.80 -11.03 -14.28
C ASN A 528 -5.81 -11.29 -13.16
N VAL A 529 -6.98 -11.78 -13.51
CA VAL A 529 -8.05 -12.10 -12.54
C VAL A 529 -7.69 -13.34 -11.72
N SER A 530 -7.09 -14.37 -12.35
CA SER A 530 -6.62 -15.54 -11.62
C SER A 530 -5.49 -15.20 -10.64
N GLY A 531 -4.69 -14.16 -10.93
CA GLY A 531 -3.71 -13.59 -10.01
C GLY A 531 -4.34 -13.10 -8.71
N VAL A 532 -5.47 -12.38 -8.78
CA VAL A 532 -6.20 -11.89 -7.58
C VAL A 532 -6.70 -13.04 -6.70
N ILE A 533 -7.24 -14.08 -7.33
CA ILE A 533 -7.63 -15.29 -6.59
C ILE A 533 -6.38 -15.91 -5.95
N GLY A 534 -5.27 -15.99 -6.70
CA GLY A 534 -4.01 -16.55 -6.25
C GLY A 534 -3.42 -15.79 -5.05
N SER A 535 -3.41 -14.45 -5.07
CA SER A 535 -2.92 -13.64 -3.95
C SER A 535 -3.80 -13.77 -2.71
N ALA A 536 -5.13 -13.80 -2.87
CA ALA A 536 -6.06 -14.01 -1.77
C ALA A 536 -5.94 -15.40 -1.14
N VAL A 537 -5.74 -16.43 -1.97
CA VAL A 537 -5.46 -17.80 -1.49
C VAL A 537 -4.11 -17.85 -0.78
N ALA A 538 -3.06 -17.25 -1.35
CA ALA A 538 -1.75 -17.20 -0.71
C ALA A 538 -1.80 -16.49 0.66
N ALA A 539 -2.52 -15.36 0.76
CA ALA A 539 -2.75 -14.68 2.03
C ALA A 539 -3.46 -15.60 3.05
N GLY A 540 -4.48 -16.32 2.61
CA GLY A 540 -5.18 -17.29 3.46
C GLY A 540 -4.26 -18.42 3.93
N VAL A 541 -3.41 -18.97 3.06
CA VAL A 541 -2.41 -19.98 3.43
C VAL A 541 -1.46 -19.43 4.49
N LEU A 542 -0.91 -18.22 4.27
CA LEU A 542 -0.02 -17.57 5.22
C LEU A 542 -0.69 -17.32 6.58
N LEU A 543 -1.97 -16.91 6.59
CA LEU A 543 -2.75 -16.75 7.81
C LEU A 543 -3.04 -18.07 8.53
N ALA A 544 -3.23 -19.15 7.79
CA ALA A 544 -3.49 -20.46 8.37
C ALA A 544 -2.24 -21.10 8.98
N MET A 545 -1.06 -20.77 8.46
CA MET A 545 0.22 -21.35 8.86
C MET A 545 0.93 -20.56 9.98
N LEU A 546 0.62 -19.27 10.16
CA LEU A 546 1.32 -18.33 11.05
C LEU A 546 0.40 -17.67 12.08
#